data_14d29911fa590439cc822c81fd177b0d
#
_entry.id   14d29911fa590439cc822c81fd177b0d
#
_cell.length_a   1.000
_cell.length_b   1.000
_cell.length_c   1.000
_cell.angle_alpha   90.00
_cell.angle_beta   90.00
_cell.angle_gamma   90.00
#
_symmetry.space_group_name_H-M   'P 1'
#
loop_
_entity.id
_entity.type
_entity.pdbx_description
1 polymer ?
#
loop_
_entity_poly.entity_id
_entity_poly.type
_entity_poly.pdbx_seq_one_letter_code
_entity_poly.pdbx_strand_id
1 'polypeptide(L)'
;MSVKKDPNGNKFIPYMREDRLPHIFCPGCGNGSIMNAFFKGMEEAEMDFDNIAMVSGIGCSSRVPGYVKCDSLHTTHGRALSFATGLKVSNSDLDVVVFTGDGDAASIGGNHLIHAARRNINLTVICINNNIYGMTGGQISPTSPKGSFGTTAPYGNGDYPFKLAELVAAAGATYAARWTTVQV
;
A
#
# COMPACT_ATOMS: atom_id res chain seq x y z
N MET A 1 7.64 -24.06 13.77
CA MET A 1 6.80 -24.67 12.71
C MET A 1 7.65 -25.02 11.50
N SER A 2 7.58 -26.27 10.96
CA SER A 2 8.33 -26.64 9.77
C SER A 2 7.71 -25.94 8.56
N VAL A 3 8.47 -25.05 7.94
CA VAL A 3 8.08 -24.35 6.73
C VAL A 3 7.90 -25.37 5.60
N LYS A 4 6.66 -25.61 5.16
CA LYS A 4 6.41 -26.36 3.92
C LYS A 4 6.96 -25.51 2.77
N LYS A 5 8.02 -26.00 2.12
CA LYS A 5 8.53 -25.36 0.90
C LYS A 5 7.44 -25.43 -0.18
N ASP A 6 7.09 -24.28 -0.73
CA ASP A 6 6.28 -24.18 -1.94
C ASP A 6 6.96 -24.98 -3.06
N PRO A 7 6.24 -25.82 -3.82
CA PRO A 7 6.77 -26.52 -4.99
C PRO A 7 7.36 -25.56 -6.05
N ASN A 8 6.99 -24.29 -6.04
CA ASN A 8 7.49 -23.24 -6.94
C ASN A 8 8.63 -22.40 -6.32
N GLY A 9 9.08 -22.70 -5.10
CA GLY A 9 10.25 -22.08 -4.46
C GLY A 9 10.01 -20.71 -3.83
N ASN A 10 8.77 -20.22 -3.70
CA ASN A 10 8.50 -18.96 -3.01
C ASN A 10 8.65 -19.13 -1.50
N LYS A 11 9.73 -18.55 -0.95
CA LYS A 11 10.06 -18.65 0.49
C LYS A 11 9.07 -17.92 1.40
N PHE A 12 8.21 -17.06 0.87
CA PHE A 12 7.26 -16.24 1.64
C PHE A 12 5.87 -16.87 1.81
N ILE A 13 5.63 -18.04 1.23
CA ILE A 13 4.36 -18.80 1.41
C ILE A 13 3.99 -18.95 2.90
N PRO A 14 4.90 -19.17 3.85
CA PRO A 14 4.56 -19.28 5.27
C PRO A 14 3.82 -18.05 5.83
N TYR A 15 4.09 -16.87 5.30
CA TYR A 15 3.43 -15.62 5.70
C TYR A 15 2.10 -15.38 4.98
N MET A 16 1.75 -16.22 3.98
CA MET A 16 0.59 -16.00 3.11
C MET A 16 -0.58 -16.91 3.48
N ARG A 17 -1.79 -16.42 3.23
CA ARG A 17 -3.03 -17.20 3.30
C ARG A 17 -3.15 -18.06 2.03
N GLU A 18 -2.69 -19.31 2.11
CA GLU A 18 -2.64 -20.24 0.97
C GLU A 18 -4.01 -20.52 0.37
N ASP A 19 -5.06 -20.54 1.20
CA ASP A 19 -6.46 -20.70 0.81
C ASP A 19 -6.99 -19.55 -0.07
N ARG A 20 -6.25 -18.45 -0.17
CA ARG A 20 -6.59 -17.27 -0.99
C ARG A 20 -5.70 -17.08 -2.21
N LEU A 21 -4.83 -18.03 -2.47
CA LEU A 21 -4.00 -18.03 -3.68
C LEU A 21 -4.66 -18.87 -4.78
N PRO A 22 -4.46 -18.49 -6.07
CA PRO A 22 -3.66 -17.37 -6.56
C PRO A 22 -4.30 -16.02 -6.27
N HIS A 23 -3.45 -14.99 -6.08
CA HIS A 23 -3.92 -13.63 -5.86
C HIS A 23 -4.55 -13.01 -7.12
N ILE A 24 -5.39 -11.99 -6.94
CA ILE A 24 -6.14 -11.34 -8.03
C ILE A 24 -5.31 -10.32 -8.85
N PHE A 25 -4.07 -10.06 -8.48
CA PHE A 25 -3.27 -9.04 -9.16
C PHE A 25 -2.94 -9.45 -10.60
N CYS A 26 -3.07 -8.49 -11.52
CA CYS A 26 -2.74 -8.71 -12.93
C CYS A 26 -1.24 -8.97 -13.11
N PRO A 27 -0.85 -9.81 -14.08
CA PRO A 27 0.56 -9.98 -14.43
C PRO A 27 1.23 -8.63 -14.74
N GLY A 28 2.37 -8.36 -14.10
CA GLY A 28 3.14 -7.14 -14.33
C GLY A 28 2.64 -5.87 -13.64
N CYS A 29 1.54 -5.91 -12.87
CA CYS A 29 1.02 -4.72 -12.18
C CYS A 29 1.87 -4.25 -10.98
N GLY A 30 2.86 -5.05 -10.55
CA GLY A 30 3.77 -4.72 -9.46
C GLY A 30 3.26 -5.04 -8.04
N ASN A 31 1.96 -5.20 -7.81
CA ASN A 31 1.44 -5.46 -6.45
C ASN A 31 2.04 -6.72 -5.82
N GLY A 32 2.17 -7.81 -6.59
CA GLY A 32 2.79 -9.05 -6.10
C GLY A 32 4.27 -8.87 -5.79
N SER A 33 5.01 -8.13 -6.62
CA SER A 33 6.44 -7.82 -6.39
C SER A 33 6.62 -6.99 -5.12
N ILE A 34 5.76 -5.99 -4.91
CA ILE A 34 5.81 -5.14 -3.69
C ILE A 34 5.45 -5.95 -2.44
N MET A 35 4.50 -6.88 -2.54
CA MET A 35 4.18 -7.78 -1.42
C MET A 35 5.37 -8.67 -1.06
N ASN A 36 6.09 -9.22 -2.05
CA ASN A 36 7.32 -9.99 -1.81
C ASN A 36 8.44 -9.11 -1.23
N ALA A 37 8.59 -7.87 -1.72
CA ALA A 37 9.56 -6.92 -1.18
C ALA A 37 9.24 -6.56 0.28
N PHE A 38 7.97 -6.44 0.64
CA PHE A 38 7.55 -6.24 2.01
C PHE A 38 8.00 -7.39 2.92
N PHE A 39 7.75 -8.65 2.52
CA PHE A 39 8.20 -9.81 3.31
C PHE A 39 9.71 -9.86 3.48
N LYS A 40 10.45 -9.53 2.41
CA LYS A 40 11.91 -9.46 2.47
C LYS A 40 12.37 -8.37 3.45
N GLY A 41 11.81 -7.16 3.35
CA GLY A 41 12.12 -6.07 4.25
C GLY A 41 11.75 -6.36 5.71
N MET A 42 10.63 -7.03 5.94
CA MET A 42 10.20 -7.48 7.26
C MET A 42 11.22 -8.46 7.88
N GLU A 43 11.69 -9.47 7.09
CA GLU A 43 12.72 -10.40 7.54
C GLU A 43 14.05 -9.70 7.82
N GLU A 44 14.49 -8.80 6.93
CA GLU A 44 15.75 -8.05 7.09
C GLU A 44 15.72 -7.07 8.27
N ALA A 45 14.55 -6.54 8.60
CA ALA A 45 14.35 -5.68 9.76
C ALA A 45 14.07 -6.44 11.06
N GLU A 46 14.07 -7.78 11.01
CA GLU A 46 13.80 -8.67 12.16
C GLU A 46 12.48 -8.32 12.87
N MET A 47 11.46 -7.91 12.09
CA MET A 47 10.14 -7.55 12.64
C MET A 47 9.43 -8.78 13.18
N ASP A 48 8.79 -8.63 14.34
CA ASP A 48 7.92 -9.66 14.88
C ASP A 48 6.62 -9.70 14.09
N PHE A 49 6.44 -10.78 13.32
CA PHE A 49 5.28 -10.94 12.44
C PHE A 49 3.95 -10.96 13.21
N ASP A 50 3.95 -11.50 14.43
CA ASP A 50 2.76 -11.58 15.27
C ASP A 50 2.38 -10.20 15.87
N ASN A 51 3.31 -9.22 15.83
CA ASN A 51 3.07 -7.84 16.27
C ASN A 51 2.68 -6.91 15.11
N ILE A 52 2.64 -7.40 13.86
CA ILE A 52 2.27 -6.59 12.71
C ILE A 52 0.74 -6.53 12.57
N ALA A 53 0.22 -5.31 12.51
CA ALA A 53 -1.16 -5.04 12.12
C ALA A 53 -1.21 -4.31 10.78
N MET A 54 -1.80 -4.95 9.76
CA MET A 54 -1.95 -4.36 8.44
C MET A 54 -3.27 -3.62 8.29
N VAL A 55 -3.22 -2.38 7.79
CA VAL A 55 -4.43 -1.59 7.51
C VAL A 55 -4.48 -1.24 6.03
N SER A 56 -5.66 -1.32 5.43
CA SER A 56 -5.84 -0.93 4.03
C SER A 56 -7.18 -0.22 3.79
N GLY A 57 -7.21 0.62 2.75
CA GLY A 57 -8.42 1.22 2.22
C GLY A 57 -9.07 0.37 1.13
N ILE A 58 -9.38 0.96 -0.02
CA ILE A 58 -10.05 0.29 -1.15
C ILE A 58 -9.22 0.45 -2.43
N GLY A 59 -9.19 -0.59 -3.22
CA GLY A 59 -8.50 -0.70 -4.51
C GLY A 59 -7.62 -1.94 -4.59
N CYS A 60 -6.91 -2.10 -5.72
CA CYS A 60 -6.08 -3.30 -5.95
C CYS A 60 -5.02 -3.47 -4.86
N SER A 61 -4.26 -2.42 -4.55
CA SER A 61 -3.21 -2.43 -3.52
C SER A 61 -3.74 -2.78 -2.13
N SER A 62 -4.95 -2.35 -1.83
CA SER A 62 -5.62 -2.60 -0.55
C SER A 62 -6.03 -4.06 -0.34
N ARG A 63 -5.88 -4.91 -1.37
CA ARG A 63 -6.11 -6.36 -1.25
C ARG A 63 -4.91 -7.11 -0.66
N VAL A 64 -3.71 -6.49 -0.62
CA VAL A 64 -2.49 -7.12 -0.08
C VAL A 64 -2.69 -7.70 1.31
N PRO A 65 -3.24 -6.97 2.32
CA PRO A 65 -3.43 -7.54 3.66
C PRO A 65 -4.34 -8.78 3.69
N GLY A 66 -5.24 -8.91 2.72
CA GLY A 66 -6.10 -10.09 2.59
C GLY A 66 -5.37 -11.39 2.23
N TYR A 67 -4.12 -11.30 1.74
CA TYR A 67 -3.26 -12.44 1.41
C TYR A 67 -2.22 -12.74 2.49
N VAL A 68 -2.08 -11.89 3.49
CA VAL A 68 -1.08 -12.03 4.55
C VAL A 68 -1.72 -12.58 5.83
N LYS A 69 -1.02 -13.45 6.56
CA LYS A 69 -1.54 -14.14 7.77
C LYS A 69 -1.57 -13.25 9.02
N CYS A 70 -0.94 -12.05 8.99
CA CYS A 70 -1.00 -11.14 10.13
C CYS A 70 -2.42 -10.59 10.36
N ASP A 71 -2.64 -9.94 11.49
CA ASP A 71 -3.88 -9.21 11.75
C ASP A 71 -4.09 -8.10 10.73
N SER A 72 -5.31 -7.99 10.23
CA SER A 72 -5.59 -7.04 9.17
C SER A 72 -6.95 -6.36 9.31
N LEU A 73 -6.95 -5.05 9.03
CA LEU A 73 -8.14 -4.21 9.02
C LEU A 73 -8.35 -3.60 7.63
N HIS A 74 -9.37 -4.09 6.91
CA HIS A 74 -9.77 -3.53 5.62
C HIS A 74 -10.84 -2.46 5.85
N THR A 75 -10.54 -1.22 5.48
CA THR A 75 -11.34 -0.05 5.84
C THR A 75 -12.04 0.59 4.63
N THR A 76 -12.70 1.71 4.85
CA THR A 76 -13.35 2.51 3.82
C THR A 76 -12.31 3.20 2.92
N HIS A 77 -12.67 3.43 1.65
CA HIS A 77 -11.83 4.12 0.66
C HIS A 77 -11.32 5.46 1.18
N GLY A 78 -10.00 5.64 1.11
CA GLY A 78 -9.29 6.84 1.55
C GLY A 78 -9.22 7.02 3.06
N ARG A 79 -9.62 6.03 3.86
CA ARG A 79 -9.69 6.16 5.32
C ARG A 79 -8.67 5.30 6.08
N ALA A 80 -7.88 4.51 5.37
CA ALA A 80 -6.89 3.61 5.99
C ALA A 80 -6.00 4.32 7.02
N LEU A 81 -5.47 5.49 6.68
CA LEU A 81 -4.58 6.26 7.57
C LEU A 81 -5.25 6.75 8.84
N SER A 82 -6.55 7.07 8.78
CA SER A 82 -7.31 7.45 9.98
C SER A 82 -7.51 6.27 10.92
N PHE A 83 -7.86 5.10 10.38
CA PHE A 83 -7.99 3.86 11.16
C PHE A 83 -6.64 3.42 11.73
N ALA A 84 -5.58 3.45 10.90
CA ALA A 84 -4.22 3.14 11.34
C ALA A 84 -3.73 4.07 12.45
N THR A 85 -4.04 5.36 12.34
CA THR A 85 -3.76 6.34 13.40
C THR A 85 -4.45 5.96 14.71
N GLY A 86 -5.74 5.64 14.65
CA GLY A 86 -6.52 5.19 15.81
C GLY A 86 -5.93 3.93 16.43
N LEU A 87 -5.60 2.95 15.60
CA LEU A 87 -5.00 1.68 16.03
C LEU A 87 -3.65 1.91 16.74
N LYS A 88 -2.75 2.69 16.12
CA LYS A 88 -1.43 3.00 16.71
C LYS A 88 -1.51 3.81 18.00
N VAL A 89 -2.48 4.70 18.11
CA VAL A 89 -2.70 5.49 19.35
C VAL A 89 -3.29 4.61 20.46
N SER A 90 -4.15 3.65 20.11
CA SER A 90 -4.75 2.73 21.10
C SER A 90 -3.79 1.65 21.57
N ASN A 91 -2.83 1.25 20.75
CA ASN A 91 -1.76 0.31 21.10
C ASN A 91 -0.47 0.71 20.40
N SER A 92 0.40 1.40 21.17
CA SER A 92 1.68 1.92 20.68
C SER A 92 2.71 0.86 20.34
N ASP A 93 2.55 -0.36 20.85
CA ASP A 93 3.53 -1.44 20.65
C ASP A 93 3.37 -2.13 19.29
N LEU A 94 2.20 -2.03 18.66
CA LEU A 94 1.95 -2.63 17.34
C LEU A 94 2.82 -2.00 16.24
N ASP A 95 3.31 -2.82 15.33
CA ASP A 95 3.88 -2.40 14.06
C ASP A 95 2.77 -2.22 13.03
N VAL A 96 2.27 -0.99 12.91
CA VAL A 96 1.13 -0.70 12.03
C VAL A 96 1.63 -0.38 10.62
N VAL A 97 1.27 -1.25 9.67
CA VAL A 97 1.64 -1.14 8.24
C VAL A 97 0.39 -0.85 7.41
N VAL A 98 0.42 0.21 6.63
CA VAL A 98 -0.69 0.60 5.75
C VAL A 98 -0.35 0.28 4.30
N PHE A 99 -1.17 -0.55 3.65
CA PHE A 99 -1.14 -0.74 2.20
C PHE A 99 -2.24 0.07 1.53
N THR A 100 -1.86 0.96 0.63
CA THR A 100 -2.79 1.84 -0.07
C THR A 100 -2.36 2.07 -1.52
N GLY A 101 -3.29 2.43 -2.39
CA GLY A 101 -2.99 2.92 -3.73
C GLY A 101 -2.91 4.44 -3.77
N ASP A 102 -2.37 4.98 -4.86
CA ASP A 102 -2.26 6.41 -5.10
C ASP A 102 -3.61 7.13 -5.08
N GLY A 103 -4.63 6.57 -5.73
CA GLY A 103 -5.99 7.10 -5.70
C GLY A 103 -6.63 7.03 -4.32
N ASP A 104 -6.41 5.93 -3.60
CA ASP A 104 -6.92 5.74 -2.24
C ASP A 104 -6.28 6.73 -1.26
N ALA A 105 -4.95 6.87 -1.32
CA ALA A 105 -4.19 7.73 -0.40
C ALA A 105 -4.32 9.22 -0.71
N ALA A 106 -4.26 9.62 -1.98
CA ALA A 106 -4.04 11.01 -2.37
C ALA A 106 -5.24 11.70 -3.01
N SER A 107 -6.28 10.96 -3.42
CA SER A 107 -7.54 11.54 -3.84
C SER A 107 -8.46 11.71 -2.63
N ILE A 108 -9.37 10.77 -2.41
CA ILE A 108 -10.31 10.83 -1.28
C ILE A 108 -9.60 10.78 0.09
N GLY A 109 -8.41 10.17 0.16
CA GLY A 109 -7.58 10.08 1.36
C GLY A 109 -6.61 11.23 1.58
N GLY A 110 -6.48 12.18 0.63
CA GLY A 110 -5.41 13.19 0.64
C GLY A 110 -5.32 14.00 1.93
N ASN A 111 -6.44 14.40 2.50
CA ASN A 111 -6.49 15.09 3.78
C ASN A 111 -5.89 14.23 4.92
N HIS A 112 -6.24 12.94 4.96
CA HIS A 112 -5.73 12.02 5.99
C HIS A 112 -4.24 11.72 5.81
N LEU A 113 -3.77 11.64 4.56
CA LEU A 113 -2.35 11.48 4.24
C LEU A 113 -1.53 12.66 4.77
N ILE A 114 -1.94 13.89 4.46
CA ILE A 114 -1.26 15.10 4.92
C ILE A 114 -1.27 15.19 6.45
N HIS A 115 -2.40 14.92 7.08
CA HIS A 115 -2.51 15.03 8.53
C HIS A 115 -1.79 13.91 9.29
N ALA A 116 -1.71 12.69 8.76
CA ALA A 116 -0.90 11.62 9.34
C ALA A 116 0.59 11.97 9.26
N ALA A 117 1.06 12.47 8.11
CA ALA A 117 2.43 12.96 7.92
C ALA A 117 2.75 14.13 8.87
N ARG A 118 1.89 15.16 8.92
CA ARG A 118 2.07 16.33 9.79
C ARG A 118 2.17 15.96 11.26
N ARG A 119 1.38 14.99 11.71
CA ARG A 119 1.40 14.51 13.11
C ARG A 119 2.54 13.52 13.35
N ASN A 120 3.22 13.10 12.30
CA ASN A 120 4.30 12.13 12.33
C ASN A 120 3.94 10.87 13.14
N ILE A 121 2.74 10.35 12.87
CA ILE A 121 2.26 9.12 13.50
C ILE A 121 3.19 7.97 13.10
N ASN A 122 3.63 7.19 14.07
CA ASN A 122 4.54 6.06 13.83
C ASN A 122 3.84 4.92 13.06
N LEU A 123 3.76 5.09 11.74
CA LEU A 123 3.15 4.18 10.78
C LEU A 123 4.14 3.90 9.65
N THR A 124 4.17 2.68 9.16
CA THR A 124 4.79 2.36 7.88
C THR A 124 3.74 2.41 6.78
N VAL A 125 3.86 3.32 5.82
CA VAL A 125 2.88 3.49 4.74
C VAL A 125 3.50 3.08 3.41
N ILE A 126 2.98 2.01 2.82
CA ILE A 126 3.37 1.51 1.49
C ILE A 126 2.29 1.94 0.50
N CYS A 127 2.58 3.04 -0.22
CA CYS A 127 1.69 3.57 -1.25
C CYS A 127 2.12 3.05 -2.62
N ILE A 128 1.30 2.20 -3.22
CA ILE A 128 1.54 1.65 -4.55
C ILE A 128 1.02 2.64 -5.58
N ASN A 129 1.96 3.38 -6.19
CA ASN A 129 1.67 4.42 -7.16
C ASN A 129 1.75 3.86 -8.58
N ASN A 130 0.62 3.45 -9.14
CA ASN A 130 0.50 2.96 -10.51
C ASN A 130 -0.18 3.95 -11.46
N ASN A 131 -0.46 5.16 -11.00
CA ASN A 131 -1.04 6.28 -11.76
C ASN A 131 -2.44 6.02 -12.33
N ILE A 132 -3.23 5.13 -11.72
CA ILE A 132 -4.56 4.77 -12.23
C ILE A 132 -5.43 4.11 -11.17
N TYR A 133 -6.76 4.27 -11.27
CA TYR A 133 -7.71 3.43 -10.55
C TYR A 133 -7.94 2.14 -11.37
N GLY A 134 -7.17 1.08 -11.08
CA GLY A 134 -7.24 -0.17 -11.84
C GLY A 134 -8.52 -0.96 -11.58
N MET A 135 -8.89 -1.16 -10.31
CA MET A 135 -10.01 -2.00 -9.90
C MET A 135 -11.36 -1.55 -10.47
N THR A 136 -11.55 -0.26 -10.66
CA THR A 136 -12.81 0.34 -11.12
C THR A 136 -12.87 0.59 -12.63
N GLY A 137 -11.83 0.24 -13.37
CA GLY A 137 -11.85 0.25 -14.84
C GLY A 137 -11.02 1.33 -15.50
N GLY A 138 -9.96 1.83 -14.86
CA GLY A 138 -8.96 2.65 -15.53
C GLY A 138 -9.22 4.16 -15.52
N GLN A 139 -9.79 4.68 -14.44
CA GLN A 139 -9.96 6.12 -14.23
C GLN A 139 -8.61 6.79 -13.93
N ILE A 140 -8.48 8.04 -14.29
CA ILE A 140 -7.35 8.89 -13.93
C ILE A 140 -7.26 9.02 -12.41
N SER A 141 -6.07 8.81 -11.86
CA SER A 141 -5.75 9.04 -10.45
C SER A 141 -5.09 10.41 -10.26
N PRO A 142 -4.96 10.91 -9.03
CA PRO A 142 -4.29 12.19 -8.79
C PRO A 142 -2.79 12.18 -9.10
N THR A 143 -2.21 11.04 -9.42
CA THR A 143 -0.81 10.88 -9.82
C THR A 143 -0.63 10.59 -11.30
N SER A 144 -1.73 10.48 -12.05
CA SER A 144 -1.69 10.25 -13.50
C SER A 144 -0.97 11.39 -14.22
N PRO A 145 0.00 11.11 -15.09
CA PRO A 145 0.71 12.14 -15.83
C PRO A 145 -0.23 13.04 -16.65
N LYS A 146 0.14 14.32 -16.77
CA LYS A 146 -0.57 15.22 -17.67
C LYS A 146 -0.53 14.69 -19.09
N GLY A 147 -1.66 14.73 -19.77
CA GLY A 147 -1.84 14.23 -21.14
C GLY A 147 -2.08 12.72 -21.24
N SER A 148 -1.99 11.95 -20.14
CA SER A 148 -2.31 10.52 -20.16
C SER A 148 -3.79 10.27 -20.40
N PHE A 149 -4.12 9.16 -21.05
CA PHE A 149 -5.50 8.77 -21.35
C PHE A 149 -6.02 7.79 -20.30
N GLY A 150 -7.31 7.90 -19.99
CA GLY A 150 -8.01 7.00 -19.11
C GLY A 150 -9.51 7.07 -19.33
N THR A 151 -10.28 6.20 -18.67
CA THR A 151 -11.74 6.14 -18.87
C THR A 151 -12.46 7.45 -18.49
N THR A 152 -11.89 8.24 -17.58
CA THR A 152 -12.41 9.56 -17.20
C THR A 152 -11.71 10.73 -17.93
N ALA A 153 -10.71 10.45 -18.74
CA ALA A 153 -9.99 11.45 -19.53
C ALA A 153 -9.73 10.93 -20.96
N PRO A 154 -10.77 10.73 -21.76
CA PRO A 154 -10.64 10.17 -23.12
C PRO A 154 -9.92 11.10 -24.10
N TYR A 155 -9.79 12.37 -23.77
CA TYR A 155 -9.07 13.38 -24.57
C TYR A 155 -7.72 13.81 -23.94
N GLY A 156 -7.28 13.08 -22.90
CA GLY A 156 -6.05 13.37 -22.15
C GLY A 156 -6.29 14.08 -20.81
N ASN A 157 -5.49 13.71 -19.81
CA ASN A 157 -5.53 14.32 -18.48
C ASN A 157 -5.03 15.76 -18.51
N GLY A 158 -5.86 16.72 -18.11
CA GLY A 158 -5.49 18.15 -18.02
C GLY A 158 -4.73 18.52 -16.74
N ASP A 159 -4.80 17.71 -15.71
CA ASP A 159 -4.28 18.01 -14.38
C ASP A 159 -2.80 17.68 -14.23
N TYR A 160 -2.13 18.37 -13.31
CA TYR A 160 -0.77 18.05 -12.91
C TYR A 160 -0.78 16.97 -11.83
N PRO A 161 0.11 15.95 -11.93
CA PRO A 161 0.16 14.86 -10.97
C PRO A 161 0.73 15.30 -9.62
N PHE A 162 0.19 14.74 -8.54
CA PHE A 162 0.83 14.85 -7.23
C PHE A 162 2.15 14.07 -7.20
N LYS A 163 3.15 14.69 -6.59
CA LYS A 163 4.43 14.09 -6.24
C LYS A 163 4.36 13.61 -4.79
N LEU A 164 3.89 12.39 -4.56
CA LEU A 164 3.49 11.92 -3.24
C LEU A 164 4.63 11.96 -2.20
N ALA A 165 5.84 11.52 -2.57
CA ALA A 165 6.98 11.54 -1.65
C ALA A 165 7.35 12.97 -1.24
N GLU A 166 7.34 13.91 -2.19
CA GLU A 166 7.59 15.33 -1.91
C GLU A 166 6.47 15.94 -1.05
N LEU A 167 5.21 15.56 -1.32
CA LEU A 167 4.06 16.04 -0.57
C LEU A 167 4.12 15.61 0.91
N VAL A 168 4.38 14.34 1.19
CA VAL A 168 4.43 13.85 2.58
C VAL A 168 5.66 14.36 3.32
N ALA A 169 6.80 14.52 2.64
CA ALA A 169 7.99 15.13 3.21
C ALA A 169 7.73 16.60 3.58
N ALA A 170 7.11 17.38 2.68
CA ALA A 170 6.73 18.76 2.96
C ALA A 170 5.69 18.88 4.08
N ALA A 171 4.83 17.88 4.25
CA ALA A 171 3.87 17.81 5.35
C ALA A 171 4.48 17.44 6.71
N GLY A 172 5.75 16.99 6.75
CA GLY A 172 6.48 16.72 7.99
C GLY A 172 6.73 15.25 8.30
N ALA A 173 6.56 14.34 7.34
CA ALA A 173 6.96 12.95 7.53
C ALA A 173 8.48 12.85 7.79
N THR A 174 8.88 12.12 8.82
CA THR A 174 10.29 11.91 9.17
C THR A 174 11.07 11.18 8.07
N TYR A 175 10.39 10.27 7.37
CA TYR A 175 10.97 9.51 6.28
C TYR A 175 10.00 9.47 5.10
N ALA A 176 10.50 9.76 3.90
CA ALA A 176 9.77 9.60 2.66
C ALA A 176 10.74 9.10 1.58
N ALA A 177 10.39 7.99 0.94
CA ALA A 177 11.20 7.39 -0.11
C ALA A 177 10.33 6.98 -1.31
N ARG A 178 10.96 6.87 -2.48
CA ARG A 178 10.33 6.39 -3.70
C ARG A 178 11.24 5.40 -4.40
N TRP A 179 10.72 4.23 -4.66
CA TRP A 179 11.41 3.14 -5.35
C TRP A 179 10.55 2.62 -6.50
N THR A 180 11.11 1.79 -7.34
CA THR A 180 10.36 1.11 -8.42
C THR A 180 10.41 -0.41 -8.23
N THR A 181 9.47 -1.13 -8.81
CA THR A 181 9.38 -2.59 -8.73
C THR A 181 10.52 -3.33 -9.44
N VAL A 182 11.39 -2.61 -10.15
CA VAL A 182 12.62 -3.15 -10.77
C VAL A 182 13.87 -2.99 -9.89
N GLN A 183 13.73 -2.34 -8.74
CA GLN A 183 14.80 -2.09 -7.76
C GLN A 183 14.66 -2.96 -6.51
N VAL A 184 14.12 -4.15 -6.66
CA VAL A 184 13.81 -5.08 -5.55
C VAL A 184 15.04 -5.93 -5.20
#